data_52c8db3b5951739be847e03a1237e8c6
#
_entry.id   52c8db3b5951739be847e03a1237e8c6
#
_cell.length_a   1.000
_cell.length_b   1.000
_cell.length_c   1.000
_cell.angle_alpha   90.00
_cell.angle_beta   90.00
_cell.angle_gamma   90.00
#
_symmetry.space_group_name_H-M   'P 1'
#
loop_
_entity.id
_entity.type
_entity.pdbx_description
1 polymer ?
#
loop_
_entity_poly.entity_id
_entity_poly.type
_entity_poly.pdbx_seq_one_letter_code
_entity_poly.pdbx_strand_id
1 'polypeptide(L)'
;ALICSGIDTRKFTFIGFLPKTSKKRKELLESIKLREETLIFYETPYHLKDMLKELMNVLGKDRQASTCRELTKKFEEFNRGTLEELVNFFHENEPRGEFVVIVSGITEEMLNEQEDTKEDISPVKYVQDLMEKGINKKEAMRMAAKALNMSRRDIYQALLKDD
;
A
#
# COMPACT_ATOMS: atom_id res chain seq x y z
N ALA A 1 13.43 -13.27 -12.85
CA ALA A 1 12.32 -13.06 -11.92
C ALA A 1 11.07 -12.56 -12.63
N LEU A 2 11.12 -11.39 -13.28
CA LEU A 2 9.93 -10.71 -13.82
C LEU A 2 9.09 -11.58 -14.77
N ILE A 3 9.70 -12.23 -15.75
CA ILE A 3 8.98 -13.08 -16.73
C ILE A 3 8.31 -14.31 -16.09
N CYS A 4 8.79 -14.74 -14.94
CA CYS A 4 8.25 -15.87 -14.19
C CYS A 4 7.31 -15.44 -13.05
N SER A 5 7.12 -14.14 -12.84
CA SER A 5 6.32 -13.62 -11.72
C SER A 5 4.81 -13.80 -11.91
N GLY A 6 4.35 -13.85 -13.17
CA GLY A 6 2.93 -13.80 -13.51
C GLY A 6 2.36 -12.38 -13.54
N ILE A 7 3.20 -11.35 -13.36
CA ILE A 7 2.83 -9.93 -13.34
C ILE A 7 3.18 -9.30 -14.70
N ASP A 8 2.53 -8.19 -15.06
CA ASP A 8 2.77 -7.49 -16.34
C ASP A 8 4.26 -7.13 -16.51
N THR A 9 4.81 -7.52 -17.65
CA THR A 9 6.24 -7.36 -17.96
C THR A 9 6.52 -6.22 -18.94
N ARG A 10 5.48 -5.57 -19.47
CA ARG A 10 5.61 -4.56 -20.54
C ARG A 10 6.31 -3.28 -20.09
N LYS A 11 5.97 -2.84 -18.86
CA LYS A 11 6.61 -1.67 -18.23
C LYS A 11 6.95 -2.02 -16.79
N PHE A 12 8.14 -1.71 -16.36
CA PHE A 12 8.57 -1.95 -14.98
C PHE A 12 9.58 -0.89 -14.53
N THR A 13 9.58 -0.65 -13.24
CA THR A 13 10.58 0.19 -12.58
C THR A 13 11.39 -0.67 -11.61
N PHE A 14 12.70 -0.70 -11.80
CA PHE A 14 13.61 -1.33 -10.85
C PHE A 14 13.97 -0.35 -9.74
N ILE A 15 13.54 -0.65 -8.54
CA ILE A 15 13.77 0.16 -7.34
C ILE A 15 15.03 -0.30 -6.60
N GLY A 16 15.32 -1.61 -6.62
CA GLY A 16 16.39 -2.21 -5.82
C GLY A 16 16.04 -2.31 -4.34
N PHE A 17 17.02 -2.13 -3.46
CA PHE A 17 16.79 -2.16 -2.02
C PHE A 17 16.10 -0.89 -1.51
N LEU A 18 15.14 -1.07 -0.61
CA LEU A 18 14.50 0.06 0.05
C LEU A 18 15.49 0.83 0.95
N PRO A 19 15.30 2.16 1.11
CA PRO A 19 16.12 2.96 2.01
C PRO A 19 16.10 2.42 3.45
N LYS A 20 17.26 2.39 4.10
CA LYS A 20 17.38 1.89 5.49
C LYS A 20 16.63 2.75 6.51
N THR A 21 16.52 4.06 6.28
CA THR A 21 15.84 4.97 7.20
C THR A 21 14.33 4.95 6.94
N SER A 22 13.53 4.75 7.98
CA SER A 22 12.06 4.67 7.92
C SER A 22 11.44 5.88 7.20
N LYS A 23 11.93 7.10 7.46
CA LYS A 23 11.43 8.32 6.79
C LYS A 23 11.60 8.27 5.27
N LYS A 24 12.83 8.00 4.77
CA LYS A 24 13.10 7.92 3.34
C LYS A 24 12.37 6.75 2.67
N ARG A 25 12.23 5.64 3.38
CA ARG A 25 11.50 4.46 2.90
C ARG A 25 10.03 4.80 2.70
N LYS A 26 9.39 5.45 3.69
CA LYS A 26 8.01 5.90 3.57
C LYS A 26 7.83 6.93 2.45
N GLU A 27 8.71 7.90 2.33
CA GLU A 27 8.68 8.90 1.25
C GLU A 27 8.77 8.23 -0.13
N LEU A 28 9.67 7.24 -0.30
CA LEU A 28 9.79 6.48 -1.53
C LEU A 28 8.51 5.69 -1.83
N LEU A 29 8.01 4.92 -0.85
CA LEU A 29 6.81 4.10 -1.04
C LEU A 29 5.58 4.94 -1.40
N GLU A 30 5.38 6.08 -0.75
CA GLU A 30 4.30 7.02 -1.11
C GLU A 30 4.48 7.59 -2.53
N SER A 31 5.72 7.84 -2.97
CA SER A 31 6.00 8.37 -4.32
C SER A 31 5.73 7.36 -5.45
N ILE A 32 5.76 6.07 -5.15
CA ILE A 32 5.54 5.00 -6.11
C ILE A 32 4.15 4.35 -6.01
N LYS A 33 3.34 4.76 -5.04
CA LYS A 33 2.05 4.15 -4.72
C LYS A 33 1.09 4.08 -5.90
N LEU A 34 1.05 5.13 -6.71
CA LEU A 34 0.13 5.27 -7.85
C LEU A 34 0.78 4.92 -9.20
N ARG A 35 1.95 4.30 -9.20
CA ARG A 35 2.60 3.90 -10.43
C ARG A 35 1.88 2.72 -11.07
N GLU A 36 1.65 2.82 -12.38
CA GLU A 36 0.99 1.79 -13.19
C GLU A 36 1.94 0.68 -13.63
N GLU A 37 3.25 0.97 -13.65
CA GLU A 37 4.26 -0.01 -14.01
C GLU A 37 4.57 -0.99 -12.88
N THR A 38 4.98 -2.20 -13.24
CA THR A 38 5.44 -3.21 -12.29
C THR A 38 6.69 -2.73 -11.53
N LEU A 39 6.69 -2.91 -10.23
CA LEU A 39 7.76 -2.50 -9.32
C LEU A 39 8.62 -3.70 -8.96
N ILE A 40 9.94 -3.56 -9.03
CA ILE A 40 10.90 -4.64 -8.72
C ILE A 40 11.85 -4.18 -7.61
N PHE A 41 11.92 -4.99 -6.56
CA PHE A 41 12.74 -4.73 -5.39
C PHE A 41 13.70 -5.89 -5.14
N TYR A 42 14.80 -5.60 -4.46
CA TYR A 42 15.65 -6.59 -3.82
C TYR A 42 15.44 -6.56 -2.31
N GLU A 43 15.50 -7.73 -1.67
CA GLU A 43 15.46 -7.78 -0.23
C GLU A 43 16.19 -9.00 0.33
N THR A 44 16.68 -8.84 1.56
CA THR A 44 17.32 -9.89 2.35
C THR A 44 16.28 -10.65 3.16
N PRO A 45 16.55 -11.89 3.58
CA PRO A 45 15.60 -12.67 4.38
C PRO A 45 15.25 -11.98 5.70
N TYR A 46 16.18 -11.25 6.29
CA TYR A 46 16.02 -10.59 7.58
C TYR A 46 14.99 -9.46 7.57
N HIS A 47 14.80 -8.82 6.42
CA HIS A 47 13.91 -7.66 6.30
C HIS A 47 12.66 -7.93 5.42
N LEU A 48 12.58 -9.12 4.79
CA LEU A 48 11.49 -9.44 3.87
C LEU A 48 10.11 -9.32 4.51
N LYS A 49 9.94 -9.85 5.73
CA LYS A 49 8.66 -9.82 6.46
C LYS A 49 8.19 -8.38 6.73
N ASP A 50 9.11 -7.52 7.15
CA ASP A 50 8.80 -6.11 7.43
C ASP A 50 8.54 -5.34 6.15
N MET A 51 9.34 -5.57 5.11
CA MET A 51 9.13 -4.96 3.80
C MET A 51 7.76 -5.32 3.21
N LEU A 52 7.37 -6.59 3.21
CA LEU A 52 6.05 -7.01 2.68
C LEU A 52 4.90 -6.34 3.44
N LYS A 53 5.00 -6.21 4.77
CA LYS A 53 4.02 -5.46 5.57
C LYS A 53 3.97 -3.98 5.21
N GLU A 54 5.13 -3.34 5.02
CA GLU A 54 5.18 -1.93 4.60
C GLU A 54 4.60 -1.73 3.20
N LEU A 55 4.93 -2.62 2.24
CA LEU A 55 4.35 -2.61 0.90
C LEU A 55 2.83 -2.79 0.96
N MET A 56 2.34 -3.76 1.72
CA MET A 56 0.91 -4.00 1.91
C MET A 56 0.19 -2.76 2.48
N ASN A 57 0.78 -2.11 3.48
CA ASN A 57 0.18 -0.93 4.12
C ASN A 57 0.12 0.29 3.19
N VAL A 58 1.08 0.44 2.28
CA VAL A 58 1.16 1.62 1.40
C VAL A 58 0.50 1.36 0.05
N LEU A 59 0.77 0.21 -0.57
CA LEU A 59 0.31 -0.12 -1.91
C LEU A 59 -1.08 -0.78 -1.95
N GLY A 60 -1.54 -1.29 -0.82
CA GLY A 60 -2.80 -2.01 -0.69
C GLY A 60 -2.62 -3.53 -0.57
N LYS A 61 -3.47 -4.16 0.24
CA LYS A 61 -3.39 -5.58 0.58
C LYS A 61 -3.65 -6.51 -0.61
N ASP A 62 -4.53 -6.09 -1.50
CA ASP A 62 -4.97 -6.86 -2.67
C ASP A 62 -4.03 -6.71 -3.88
N ARG A 63 -2.97 -5.91 -3.77
CA ARG A 63 -1.98 -5.72 -4.82
C ARG A 63 -1.29 -7.04 -5.14
N GLN A 64 -1.30 -7.45 -6.41
CA GLN A 64 -0.63 -8.67 -6.84
C GLN A 64 0.88 -8.55 -6.69
N ALA A 65 1.50 -9.59 -6.15
CA ALA A 65 2.93 -9.63 -5.92
C ALA A 65 3.51 -11.03 -6.11
N SER A 66 4.80 -11.09 -6.30
CA SER A 66 5.57 -12.35 -6.37
C SER A 66 6.90 -12.17 -5.65
N THR A 67 7.27 -13.14 -4.85
CA THR A 67 8.62 -13.26 -4.30
C THR A 67 9.36 -14.38 -5.00
N CYS A 68 10.60 -14.12 -5.41
CA CYS A 68 11.45 -15.07 -6.11
C CYS A 68 12.76 -15.21 -5.36
N ARG A 69 13.24 -16.43 -5.19
CA ARG A 69 14.57 -16.69 -4.61
C ARG A 69 15.31 -17.80 -5.34
N GLU A 70 16.64 -17.87 -5.16
CA GLU A 70 17.53 -18.91 -5.71
C GLU A 70 17.33 -19.13 -7.22
N LEU A 71 17.06 -18.05 -7.96
CA LEU A 71 16.79 -18.07 -9.41
C LEU A 71 17.90 -18.84 -10.15
N THR A 72 17.50 -19.70 -11.09
CA THR A 72 18.36 -20.57 -11.89
C THR A 72 19.16 -21.60 -11.10
N LYS A 73 18.88 -21.76 -9.81
CA LYS A 73 19.54 -22.75 -8.95
C LYS A 73 18.60 -23.90 -8.60
N LYS A 74 19.16 -24.93 -7.93
CA LYS A 74 18.42 -26.15 -7.55
C LYS A 74 17.18 -25.90 -6.69
N PHE A 75 17.19 -24.84 -5.89
CA PHE A 75 16.13 -24.49 -4.95
C PHE A 75 15.40 -23.21 -5.37
N GLU A 76 15.26 -23.03 -6.69
CA GLU A 76 14.45 -21.94 -7.24
C GLU A 76 13.02 -22.00 -6.72
N GLU A 77 12.53 -20.89 -6.23
CA GLU A 77 11.20 -20.81 -5.65
C GLU A 77 10.52 -19.49 -6.02
N PHE A 78 9.23 -19.58 -6.35
CA PHE A 78 8.34 -18.47 -6.62
C PHE A 78 7.09 -18.59 -5.75
N ASN A 79 6.82 -17.59 -4.92
CA ASN A 79 5.54 -17.46 -4.22
C ASN A 79 4.77 -16.29 -4.87
N ARG A 80 3.57 -16.56 -5.35
CA ARG A 80 2.70 -15.62 -6.07
C ARG A 80 1.39 -15.46 -5.32
N GLY A 81 0.83 -14.27 -5.32
CA GLY A 81 -0.44 -13.95 -4.69
C GLY A 81 -0.57 -12.45 -4.45
N THR A 82 -1.49 -12.08 -3.58
CA THR A 82 -1.59 -10.71 -3.08
C THR A 82 -0.51 -10.40 -2.05
N LEU A 83 -0.28 -9.13 -1.77
CA LEU A 83 0.62 -8.74 -0.68
C LEU A 83 0.17 -9.31 0.67
N GLU A 84 -1.15 -9.39 0.92
CA GLU A 84 -1.70 -10.00 2.14
C GLU A 84 -1.38 -11.49 2.22
N GLU A 85 -1.57 -12.24 1.12
CA GLU A 85 -1.24 -13.67 1.06
C GLU A 85 0.24 -13.92 1.29
N LEU A 86 1.11 -13.10 0.70
CA LEU A 86 2.57 -13.23 0.91
C LEU A 86 2.99 -12.87 2.33
N VAL A 87 2.37 -11.85 2.95
CA VAL A 87 2.61 -11.53 4.38
C VAL A 87 2.22 -12.73 5.25
N ASN A 88 1.07 -13.33 5.01
CA ASN A 88 0.60 -14.50 5.76
C ASN A 88 1.50 -15.72 5.53
N PHE A 89 1.90 -15.98 4.27
CA PHE A 89 2.81 -17.07 3.95
C PHE A 89 4.14 -16.96 4.70
N PHE A 90 4.77 -15.79 4.70
CA PHE A 90 6.03 -15.57 5.40
C PHE A 90 5.89 -15.36 6.92
N HIS A 91 4.67 -15.19 7.42
CA HIS A 91 4.42 -15.28 8.86
C HIS A 91 4.70 -16.70 9.37
N GLU A 92 4.26 -17.72 8.62
CA GLU A 92 4.41 -19.13 8.98
C GLU A 92 5.74 -19.75 8.49
N ASN A 93 6.33 -19.19 7.42
CA ASN A 93 7.53 -19.72 6.78
C ASN A 93 8.70 -18.74 6.93
N GLU A 94 9.81 -19.23 7.47
CA GLU A 94 11.02 -18.41 7.62
C GLU A 94 11.71 -18.17 6.27
N PRO A 95 11.89 -16.90 5.85
CA PRO A 95 12.58 -16.59 4.61
C PRO A 95 14.06 -16.96 4.67
N ARG A 96 14.59 -17.51 3.58
CA ARG A 96 16.00 -17.89 3.43
C ARG A 96 16.52 -17.46 2.06
N GLY A 97 17.77 -17.03 2.02
CA GLY A 97 18.41 -16.55 0.79
C GLY A 97 18.00 -15.11 0.45
N GLU A 98 18.37 -14.65 -0.73
CA GLU A 98 18.06 -13.31 -1.22
C GLU A 98 16.81 -13.34 -2.10
N PHE A 99 16.00 -12.30 -2.00
CA PHE A 99 14.72 -12.22 -2.68
C PHE A 99 14.70 -11.11 -3.73
N VAL A 100 14.05 -11.43 -4.84
CA VAL A 100 13.48 -10.44 -5.75
C VAL A 100 11.99 -10.37 -5.46
N VAL A 101 11.50 -9.20 -5.07
CA VAL A 101 10.08 -8.94 -4.83
C VAL A 101 9.54 -8.13 -5.99
N ILE A 102 8.48 -8.63 -6.60
CA ILE A 102 7.84 -8.01 -7.76
C ILE A 102 6.41 -7.68 -7.36
N VAL A 103 5.98 -6.45 -7.58
CA VAL A 103 4.65 -5.98 -7.23
C VAL A 103 4.02 -5.35 -8.46
N SER A 104 2.77 -5.67 -8.75
CA SER A 104 2.04 -5.07 -9.87
C SER A 104 1.89 -3.56 -9.70
N GLY A 105 1.79 -2.85 -10.81
CA GLY A 105 1.32 -1.48 -10.82
C GLY A 105 -0.12 -1.35 -10.31
N ILE A 106 -0.58 -0.12 -10.08
CA ILE A 106 -1.99 0.12 -9.78
C ILE A 106 -2.82 -0.09 -11.05
N THR A 107 -4.03 -0.66 -10.92
CA THR A 107 -4.97 -0.79 -12.02
C THR A 107 -6.01 0.33 -11.97
N GLU A 108 -6.67 0.61 -13.10
CA GLU A 108 -7.77 1.58 -13.15
C GLU A 108 -8.90 1.21 -12.18
N GLU A 109 -9.18 -0.09 -12.01
CA GLU A 109 -10.17 -0.60 -11.06
C GLU A 109 -9.80 -0.24 -9.63
N MET A 110 -8.54 -0.46 -9.24
CA MET A 110 -8.04 -0.09 -7.90
C MET A 110 -8.02 1.42 -7.67
N LEU A 111 -7.81 2.22 -8.72
CA LEU A 111 -7.90 3.68 -8.64
C LEU A 111 -9.34 4.11 -8.39
N ASN A 112 -10.30 3.56 -9.14
CA ASN A 112 -11.72 3.86 -9.00
C ASN A 112 -12.25 3.44 -7.62
N GLU A 113 -11.88 2.26 -7.11
CA GLU A 113 -12.22 1.83 -5.75
C GLU A 113 -11.67 2.76 -4.66
N GLN A 114 -10.49 3.37 -4.89
CA GLN A 114 -9.94 4.37 -3.96
C GLN A 114 -10.66 5.72 -4.06
N GLU A 115 -11.24 6.06 -5.21
CA GLU A 115 -12.06 7.24 -5.39
C GLU A 115 -13.46 7.02 -4.81
N ASP A 116 -14.09 5.89 -5.07
CA ASP A 116 -15.41 5.53 -4.52
C ASP A 116 -15.38 5.47 -2.99
N THR A 117 -14.31 4.95 -2.39
CA THR A 117 -14.14 4.96 -0.92
C THR A 117 -13.92 6.37 -0.35
N LYS A 118 -13.51 7.35 -1.15
CA LYS A 118 -13.41 8.76 -0.73
C LYS A 118 -14.73 9.52 -0.90
N GLU A 119 -15.53 9.17 -1.92
CA GLU A 119 -16.83 9.80 -2.14
C GLU A 119 -17.89 9.33 -1.14
N ASP A 120 -17.80 8.09 -0.63
CA ASP A 120 -18.75 7.52 0.34
C ASP A 120 -18.48 7.89 1.81
N ILE A 121 -17.35 8.52 2.14
CA ILE A 121 -17.14 9.00 3.50
C ILE A 121 -17.89 10.33 3.67
N SER A 122 -19.17 10.25 4.13
CA SER A 122 -19.88 11.44 4.56
C SER A 122 -19.01 12.30 5.47
N PRO A 123 -18.79 13.57 5.15
CA PRO A 123 -18.02 14.48 6.00
C PRO A 123 -18.51 14.50 7.44
N VAL A 124 -19.80 14.32 7.63
CA VAL A 124 -20.47 14.23 8.94
C VAL A 124 -19.98 12.99 9.70
N LYS A 125 -20.08 11.82 9.08
CA LYS A 125 -19.63 10.56 9.69
C LYS A 125 -18.15 10.59 10.06
N TYR A 126 -17.30 11.13 9.18
CA TYR A 126 -15.87 11.25 9.46
C TYR A 126 -15.58 12.13 10.69
N VAL A 127 -16.30 13.26 10.85
CA VAL A 127 -16.17 14.12 12.02
C VAL A 127 -16.70 13.43 13.26
N GLN A 128 -17.82 12.70 13.18
CA GLN A 128 -18.41 11.94 14.30
C GLN A 128 -17.43 10.86 14.79
N ASP A 129 -16.86 10.05 13.90
CA ASP A 129 -15.88 9.01 14.23
C ASP A 129 -14.65 9.59 14.95
N LEU A 130 -14.20 10.79 14.57
CA LEU A 130 -13.10 11.48 15.25
C LEU A 130 -13.50 11.98 16.63
N MET A 131 -14.73 12.46 16.77
CA MET A 131 -15.26 12.92 18.06
C MET A 131 -15.46 11.74 19.03
N GLU A 132 -15.91 10.58 18.57
CA GLU A 132 -16.00 9.35 19.37
C GLU A 132 -14.63 8.88 19.88
N LYS A 133 -13.56 9.15 19.13
CA LYS A 133 -12.16 8.92 19.53
C LYS A 133 -11.61 9.99 20.50
N GLY A 134 -12.49 10.88 20.99
CA GLY A 134 -12.12 11.91 21.99
C GLY A 134 -11.52 13.19 21.39
N ILE A 135 -11.56 13.37 20.09
CA ILE A 135 -11.06 14.60 19.43
C ILE A 135 -12.17 15.66 19.47
N ASN A 136 -11.83 16.89 19.87
CA ASN A 136 -12.82 17.97 19.93
C ASN A 136 -13.33 18.34 18.54
N LYS A 137 -14.59 18.83 18.44
CA LYS A 137 -15.29 19.15 17.19
C LYS A 137 -14.46 20.04 16.24
N LYS A 138 -13.79 21.07 16.75
CA LYS A 138 -12.98 22.01 15.97
C LYS A 138 -11.76 21.34 15.32
N GLU A 139 -11.10 20.46 16.05
CA GLU A 139 -9.95 19.69 15.57
C GLU A 139 -10.41 18.59 14.59
N ALA A 140 -11.49 17.89 14.90
CA ALA A 140 -12.10 16.89 14.04
C ALA A 140 -12.49 17.47 12.65
N MET A 141 -13.11 18.64 12.64
CA MET A 141 -13.44 19.37 11.39
C MET A 141 -12.17 19.75 10.60
N ARG A 142 -11.09 20.16 11.29
CA ARG A 142 -9.82 20.49 10.64
C ARG A 142 -9.19 19.24 9.99
N MET A 143 -9.24 18.12 10.69
CA MET A 143 -8.73 16.84 10.20
C MET A 143 -9.57 16.32 9.03
N ALA A 144 -10.89 16.39 9.12
CA ALA A 144 -11.81 16.02 8.06
C ALA A 144 -11.59 16.87 6.79
N ALA A 145 -11.47 18.18 6.93
CA ALA A 145 -11.20 19.09 5.81
C ALA A 145 -9.91 18.72 5.06
N LYS A 146 -8.86 18.35 5.80
CA LYS A 146 -7.59 17.91 5.22
C LYS A 146 -7.68 16.51 4.58
N ALA A 147 -8.37 15.57 5.22
CA ALA A 147 -8.48 14.20 4.76
C ALA A 147 -9.36 14.05 3.50
N LEU A 148 -10.47 14.81 3.46
CA LEU A 148 -11.45 14.80 2.36
C LEU A 148 -11.17 15.84 1.28
N ASN A 149 -10.06 16.58 1.39
CA ASN A 149 -9.68 17.69 0.48
C ASN A 149 -10.82 18.74 0.30
N MET A 150 -11.56 18.99 1.38
CA MET A 150 -12.67 19.92 1.42
C MET A 150 -12.32 21.19 2.20
N SER A 151 -13.04 22.30 1.94
CA SER A 151 -12.89 23.49 2.78
C SER A 151 -13.54 23.26 4.16
N ARG A 152 -13.04 23.94 5.21
CA ARG A 152 -13.67 23.89 6.55
C ARG A 152 -15.12 24.37 6.51
N ARG A 153 -15.43 25.27 5.60
CA ARG A 153 -16.78 25.81 5.42
C ARG A 153 -17.73 24.74 4.89
N ASP A 154 -17.28 23.93 3.93
CA ASP A 154 -18.07 22.85 3.34
C ASP A 154 -18.31 21.73 4.38
N ILE A 155 -17.30 21.38 5.18
CA ILE A 155 -17.46 20.45 6.32
C ILE A 155 -18.50 20.98 7.32
N TYR A 156 -18.41 22.27 7.67
CA TYR A 156 -19.36 22.87 8.60
C TYR A 156 -20.80 22.90 8.05
N GLN A 157 -20.94 23.22 6.75
CA GLN A 157 -22.25 23.19 6.09
C GLN A 157 -22.85 21.78 6.01
N ALA A 158 -22.02 20.76 5.77
CA ALA A 158 -22.45 19.36 5.80
C ALA A 158 -22.99 18.95 7.18
N LEU A 159 -22.31 19.35 8.25
CA LEU A 159 -22.75 19.10 9.63
C LEU A 159 -24.05 19.81 9.99
N LEU A 160 -24.31 21.00 9.44
CA LEU A 160 -25.55 21.74 9.71
C LEU A 160 -26.78 21.20 8.97
N LYS A 161 -26.59 20.41 7.91
CA LYS A 161 -27.68 19.79 7.16
C LYS A 161 -28.13 18.45 7.74
N ASP A 162 -27.33 17.89 8.63
CA ASP A 162 -27.56 16.57 9.26
C ASP A 162 -28.11 16.70 10.69
N ASP A 163 -28.12 17.92 11.27
CA ASP A 163 -28.81 18.29 12.52
C ASP A 163 -30.27 18.69 12.23
#